data_d7381583d7dd166fedaf283b3c27479f
#
_entry.id   d7381583d7dd166fedaf283b3c27479f
#
_cell.length_a   1.000
_cell.length_b   1.000
_cell.length_c   1.000
_cell.angle_alpha   90.00
_cell.angle_beta   90.00
_cell.angle_gamma   90.00
#
_symmetry.space_group_name_H-M   'P 1'
#
loop_
_entity.id
_entity.type
_entity.pdbx_description
1 polymer ?
#
loop_
_entity_poly.entity_id
_entity_poly.type
_entity_poly.pdbx_seq_one_letter_code
_entity_poly.pdbx_strand_id
1 'polypeptide(L)'
;MTKTKTLRTRFAALVPMGVAVALAMTACGSTGGASSGGGADQKTITIATSNDAPFSFTDQASGELKGIDGDMINAIAEAKGWKVKVFTSEFATLIAALNAKKADVIVDAMYITDDRKKQINFTDPWYTEGEAMVVPSDSTLTSRDDVKGKVLGAQTGTVFKDLVDSLGGSQVKLFDSQAALLAAVENKQVDAVFTDSAVIGYSLVQKPNPKLKLVSPYKPFYPGIIGAGVRKDDTQLLADLNSGLADLKKTPKYLEILKKYGLDDSNMSK
;
A
#
# COMPACT_ATOMS: atom_id res chain seq x y z
N MET A 1 -61.23 6.97 -6.65
CA MET A 1 -61.91 6.25 -7.74
C MET A 1 -60.82 5.75 -8.68
N THR A 2 -60.44 4.52 -8.91
CA THR A 2 -61.11 3.27 -9.08
C THR A 2 -60.09 2.16 -8.88
N LYS A 3 -60.24 1.29 -7.91
CA LYS A 3 -60.50 -0.17 -7.88
C LYS A 3 -59.52 -1.08 -8.65
N THR A 4 -58.69 -1.75 -7.86
CA THR A 4 -58.57 -3.23 -7.68
C THR A 4 -58.79 -4.14 -8.89
N LYS A 5 -57.84 -5.08 -9.09
CA LYS A 5 -58.16 -6.51 -9.27
C LYS A 5 -56.97 -7.41 -9.04
N THR A 6 -57.04 -8.17 -7.99
CA THR A 6 -56.37 -9.45 -7.67
C THR A 6 -56.76 -10.54 -8.65
N LEU A 7 -55.82 -11.40 -9.04
CA LEU A 7 -56.15 -12.74 -9.52
C LEU A 7 -55.20 -13.77 -8.93
N ARG A 8 -55.77 -14.59 -8.01
CA ARG A 8 -55.20 -15.84 -7.50
C ARG A 8 -55.58 -16.94 -8.47
N THR A 9 -54.67 -17.81 -8.83
CA THR A 9 -55.00 -19.13 -9.32
C THR A 9 -54.14 -20.19 -8.66
N ARG A 10 -54.81 -21.07 -7.89
CA ARG A 10 -54.33 -22.32 -7.31
C ARG A 10 -54.65 -23.44 -8.30
N PHE A 11 -53.77 -24.41 -8.43
CA PHE A 11 -54.04 -25.85 -8.71
C PHE A 11 -52.80 -26.60 -8.26
N ALA A 12 -52.78 -27.39 -7.28
CA ALA A 12 -53.24 -28.69 -6.86
C ALA A 12 -52.64 -29.86 -7.69
N ALA A 13 -51.72 -30.54 -7.00
CA ALA A 13 -51.51 -31.97 -6.74
C ALA A 13 -51.66 -32.99 -7.90
N LEU A 14 -50.66 -33.84 -7.99
CA LEU A 14 -50.85 -35.30 -8.04
C LEU A 14 -49.47 -36.04 -7.94
N VAL A 15 -49.35 -36.90 -6.96
CA VAL A 15 -48.37 -37.97 -6.78
C VAL A 15 -48.91 -39.21 -7.47
N PRO A 16 -48.11 -40.08 -8.07
CA PRO A 16 -48.15 -41.45 -7.57
C PRO A 16 -46.78 -42.11 -7.32
N MET A 17 -46.82 -42.95 -6.43
CA MET A 17 -46.05 -43.93 -5.75
C MET A 17 -45.78 -45.18 -6.62
N GLY A 18 -44.62 -45.83 -6.38
CA GLY A 18 -44.37 -47.24 -6.73
C GLY A 18 -43.06 -47.43 -7.48
N VAL A 19 -42.15 -48.28 -7.18
CA VAL A 19 -41.99 -49.57 -6.60
C VAL A 19 -40.50 -49.85 -6.46
N ALA A 20 -40.08 -50.46 -5.40
CA ALA A 20 -38.74 -50.95 -5.11
C ALA A 20 -38.42 -52.23 -5.89
N VAL A 21 -37.20 -52.41 -6.32
CA VAL A 21 -36.59 -53.74 -6.48
C VAL A 21 -35.12 -53.66 -6.04
N ALA A 22 -34.76 -54.67 -5.23
CA ALA A 22 -33.50 -54.85 -4.54
C ALA A 22 -32.52 -55.76 -5.33
N LEU A 23 -31.29 -55.72 -4.86
CA LEU A 23 -30.25 -56.75 -4.92
C LEU A 23 -29.41 -56.91 -6.21
N ALA A 24 -28.10 -56.60 -6.11
CA ALA A 24 -27.07 -57.64 -6.11
C ALA A 24 -25.71 -57.04 -5.69
N MET A 25 -25.12 -57.63 -4.68
CA MET A 25 -23.71 -57.49 -4.29
C MET A 25 -22.81 -58.09 -5.34
N THR A 26 -21.72 -57.40 -5.70
CA THR A 26 -20.48 -58.04 -6.08
C THR A 26 -19.31 -57.19 -5.63
N ALA A 27 -18.59 -57.68 -4.69
CA ALA A 27 -17.28 -57.21 -4.26
C ALA A 27 -16.23 -57.58 -5.28
N CYS A 28 -15.38 -56.69 -5.70
CA CYS A 28 -14.00 -56.93 -6.05
C CYS A 28 -13.22 -55.65 -5.94
N GLY A 29 -12.21 -55.67 -5.13
CA GLY A 29 -11.31 -54.57 -4.82
C GLY A 29 -10.43 -54.18 -6.00
N SER A 30 -10.17 -52.92 -6.05
CA SER A 30 -8.94 -52.36 -6.57
C SER A 30 -8.66 -51.05 -5.78
N THR A 31 -7.57 -51.10 -5.05
CA THR A 31 -6.90 -50.00 -4.42
C THR A 31 -6.52 -48.97 -5.47
N GLY A 32 -7.41 -48.08 -5.77
CA GLY A 32 -7.16 -46.84 -6.49
C GLY A 32 -7.16 -45.71 -5.46
N GLY A 33 -5.97 -45.31 -5.04
CA GLY A 33 -5.82 -44.13 -4.20
C GLY A 33 -6.46 -42.92 -4.90
N ALA A 34 -7.67 -42.58 -4.47
CA ALA A 34 -8.21 -41.24 -4.75
C ALA A 34 -7.31 -40.25 -3.98
N SER A 35 -6.32 -39.74 -4.70
CA SER A 35 -5.68 -38.51 -4.29
C SER A 35 -6.76 -37.42 -4.27
N SER A 36 -7.37 -37.23 -3.12
CA SER A 36 -8.15 -36.05 -2.83
C SER A 36 -7.15 -34.90 -2.88
N GLY A 37 -7.03 -34.29 -4.06
CA GLY A 37 -6.44 -32.98 -4.23
C GLY A 37 -7.31 -32.00 -3.45
N GLY A 38 -7.12 -31.96 -2.15
CA GLY A 38 -7.56 -30.86 -1.32
C GLY A 38 -6.81 -29.65 -1.83
N GLY A 39 -7.46 -28.79 -2.59
CA GLY A 39 -6.96 -27.47 -2.87
C GLY A 39 -6.80 -26.81 -1.49
N ALA A 40 -5.56 -26.74 -1.01
CA ALA A 40 -5.24 -25.99 0.17
C ALA A 40 -5.74 -24.57 -0.10
N ASP A 41 -6.68 -24.09 0.74
CA ASP A 41 -7.18 -22.74 0.62
C ASP A 41 -5.98 -21.79 0.60
N GLN A 42 -5.81 -21.10 -0.53
CA GLN A 42 -4.68 -20.21 -0.75
C GLN A 42 -4.71 -19.10 0.30
N LYS A 43 -3.63 -18.99 1.09
CA LYS A 43 -3.51 -17.95 2.13
C LYS A 43 -3.79 -16.58 1.52
N THR A 44 -4.71 -15.83 2.12
CA THR A 44 -4.99 -14.45 1.72
C THR A 44 -4.35 -13.52 2.74
N ILE A 45 -3.60 -12.52 2.27
CA ILE A 45 -3.06 -11.44 3.10
C ILE A 45 -3.75 -10.12 2.73
N THR A 46 -4.10 -9.33 3.74
CA THR A 46 -4.70 -8.01 3.56
C THR A 46 -3.65 -6.94 3.76
N ILE A 47 -3.42 -6.15 2.71
CA ILE A 47 -2.44 -5.06 2.66
C ILE A 47 -3.11 -3.76 3.06
N ALA A 48 -2.58 -3.05 4.05
CA ALA A 48 -2.98 -1.69 4.37
C ALA A 48 -2.10 -0.67 3.63
N THR A 49 -2.74 0.28 2.95
CA THR A 49 -2.09 1.37 2.19
C THR A 49 -2.93 2.64 2.25
N SER A 50 -2.30 3.80 2.12
CA SER A 50 -2.99 5.09 1.90
C SER A 50 -3.35 5.33 0.44
N ASN A 51 -3.01 4.40 -0.44
CA ASN A 51 -3.26 4.49 -1.88
C ASN A 51 -2.47 5.66 -2.54
N ASP A 52 -1.27 5.92 -2.03
CA ASP A 52 -0.39 6.99 -2.51
C ASP A 52 0.63 6.47 -3.53
N ALA A 53 0.53 6.97 -4.78
CA ALA A 53 1.52 6.71 -5.81
C ALA A 53 2.82 7.52 -5.53
N PRO A 54 3.99 6.94 -5.81
CA PRO A 54 4.27 5.69 -6.51
C PRO A 54 4.43 4.46 -5.61
N PHE A 55 4.14 4.54 -4.31
CA PHE A 55 4.49 3.48 -3.37
C PHE A 55 3.53 2.29 -3.42
N SER A 56 2.27 2.52 -3.12
CA SER A 56 1.29 1.46 -3.05
C SER A 56 -0.09 2.01 -3.42
N PHE A 57 -0.56 1.75 -4.61
CA PHE A 57 -1.82 2.28 -5.12
C PHE A 57 -2.57 1.25 -5.95
N THR A 58 -3.89 1.37 -5.97
CA THR A 58 -4.75 0.56 -6.82
C THR A 58 -4.82 1.18 -8.21
N ASP A 59 -4.38 0.44 -9.20
CA ASP A 59 -4.53 0.81 -10.61
C ASP A 59 -6.02 0.82 -11.00
N GLN A 60 -6.50 1.95 -11.49
CA GLN A 60 -7.93 2.14 -11.77
C GLN A 60 -8.45 1.28 -12.93
N ALA A 61 -7.57 0.88 -13.85
CA ALA A 61 -7.97 0.11 -15.01
C ALA A 61 -8.02 -1.38 -14.73
N SER A 62 -7.05 -1.92 -13.96
CA SER A 62 -6.93 -3.34 -13.63
C SER A 62 -7.50 -3.72 -12.27
N GLY A 63 -7.62 -2.76 -11.34
CA GLY A 63 -7.96 -3.02 -9.94
C GLY A 63 -6.83 -3.65 -9.14
N GLU A 64 -5.64 -3.80 -9.72
CA GLU A 64 -4.49 -4.42 -9.08
C GLU A 64 -3.71 -3.42 -8.22
N LEU A 65 -3.10 -3.91 -7.16
CA LEU A 65 -2.13 -3.15 -6.38
C LEU A 65 -0.85 -2.96 -7.20
N LYS A 66 -0.42 -1.72 -7.37
CA LYS A 66 0.77 -1.30 -8.09
C LYS A 66 1.62 -0.39 -7.20
N GLY A 67 2.78 -0.02 -7.70
CA GLY A 67 3.71 0.86 -6.99
C GLY A 67 4.99 0.14 -6.60
N ILE A 68 5.95 0.86 -6.04
CA ILE A 68 7.23 0.30 -5.58
C ILE A 68 6.94 -0.82 -4.58
N ASP A 69 6.25 -0.49 -3.52
CA ASP A 69 5.88 -1.41 -2.46
C ASP A 69 4.82 -2.41 -2.94
N GLY A 70 3.86 -1.95 -3.75
CA GLY A 70 2.81 -2.77 -4.33
C GLY A 70 3.36 -3.88 -5.23
N ASP A 71 4.31 -3.56 -6.10
CA ASP A 71 4.95 -4.56 -6.99
C ASP A 71 5.86 -5.51 -6.20
N MET A 72 6.55 -5.02 -5.14
CA MET A 72 7.36 -5.86 -4.26
C MET A 72 6.51 -6.87 -3.49
N ILE A 73 5.41 -6.42 -2.84
CA ILE A 73 4.55 -7.35 -2.10
C ILE A 73 3.85 -8.35 -3.02
N ASN A 74 3.47 -7.93 -4.23
CA ASN A 74 2.89 -8.84 -5.22
C ASN A 74 3.91 -9.92 -5.64
N ALA A 75 5.18 -9.55 -5.85
CA ALA A 75 6.24 -10.51 -6.16
C ALA A 75 6.46 -11.51 -5.02
N ILE A 76 6.44 -11.04 -3.76
CA ILE A 76 6.56 -11.90 -2.59
C ILE A 76 5.33 -12.82 -2.46
N ALA A 77 4.13 -12.27 -2.63
CA ALA A 77 2.87 -13.01 -2.54
C ALA A 77 2.78 -14.10 -3.63
N GLU A 78 3.17 -13.79 -4.86
CA GLU A 78 3.24 -14.74 -5.97
C GLU A 78 4.18 -15.91 -5.63
N ALA A 79 5.40 -15.62 -5.18
CA ALA A 79 6.38 -16.64 -4.80
C ALA A 79 5.92 -17.50 -3.63
N LYS A 80 5.10 -16.97 -2.72
CA LYS A 80 4.53 -17.68 -1.57
C LYS A 80 3.17 -18.33 -1.87
N GLY A 81 2.61 -18.16 -3.06
CA GLY A 81 1.28 -18.64 -3.40
C GLY A 81 0.14 -17.96 -2.63
N TRP A 82 0.30 -16.71 -2.23
CA TRP A 82 -0.72 -15.94 -1.48
C TRP A 82 -1.63 -15.14 -2.41
N LYS A 83 -2.85 -14.88 -1.93
CA LYS A 83 -3.73 -13.86 -2.51
C LYS A 83 -3.56 -12.55 -1.77
N VAL A 84 -3.57 -11.46 -2.52
CA VAL A 84 -3.52 -10.09 -1.98
C VAL A 84 -4.93 -9.50 -1.97
N LYS A 85 -5.31 -8.90 -0.83
CA LYS A 85 -6.45 -7.99 -0.68
C LYS A 85 -5.93 -6.64 -0.24
N VAL A 86 -6.61 -5.57 -0.63
CA VAL A 86 -6.22 -4.20 -0.26
C VAL A 86 -7.24 -3.63 0.72
N PHE A 87 -6.74 -3.01 1.77
CA PHE A 87 -7.47 -2.18 2.72
C PHE A 87 -6.89 -0.77 2.65
N THR A 88 -7.69 0.19 2.22
CA THR A 88 -7.27 1.60 2.10
C THR A 88 -7.71 2.40 3.32
N SER A 89 -6.80 3.21 3.85
CA SER A 89 -7.06 4.16 4.93
C SER A 89 -6.05 5.31 4.83
N GLU A 90 -6.25 6.40 5.54
CA GLU A 90 -5.27 7.49 5.62
C GLU A 90 -3.95 7.00 6.24
N PHE A 91 -2.81 7.51 5.77
CA PHE A 91 -1.48 7.09 6.22
C PHE A 91 -1.35 7.12 7.75
N ALA A 92 -1.79 8.19 8.38
CA ALA A 92 -1.74 8.36 9.84
C ALA A 92 -2.50 7.28 10.62
N THR A 93 -3.44 6.58 10.00
CA THR A 93 -4.28 5.56 10.65
C THR A 93 -3.87 4.13 10.36
N LEU A 94 -2.87 3.90 9.50
CA LEU A 94 -2.47 2.54 9.07
C LEU A 94 -2.02 1.66 10.23
N ILE A 95 -1.21 2.20 11.17
CA ILE A 95 -0.75 1.44 12.36
C ILE A 95 -1.94 1.04 13.24
N ALA A 96 -2.88 1.96 13.45
CA ALA A 96 -4.08 1.67 14.23
C ALA A 96 -4.95 0.59 13.54
N ALA A 97 -5.11 0.66 12.22
CA ALA A 97 -5.85 -0.33 11.43
C ALA A 97 -5.19 -1.71 11.49
N LEU A 98 -3.85 -1.78 11.40
CA LEU A 98 -3.08 -3.02 11.55
C LEU A 98 -3.30 -3.66 12.92
N ASN A 99 -3.17 -2.86 14.01
CA ASN A 99 -3.35 -3.34 15.37
C ASN A 99 -4.80 -3.73 15.66
N ALA A 100 -5.77 -3.11 14.99
CA ALA A 100 -7.18 -3.49 15.01
C ALA A 100 -7.51 -4.71 14.12
N LYS A 101 -6.51 -5.36 13.52
CA LYS A 101 -6.64 -6.55 12.65
C LYS A 101 -7.51 -6.31 11.40
N LYS A 102 -7.59 -5.06 10.92
CA LYS A 102 -8.25 -4.73 9.65
C LYS A 102 -7.37 -5.09 8.45
N ALA A 103 -6.06 -5.22 8.68
CA ALA A 103 -5.08 -5.67 7.72
C ALA A 103 -4.03 -6.55 8.41
N ASP A 104 -3.23 -7.24 7.62
CA ASP A 104 -2.17 -8.14 8.09
C ASP A 104 -0.80 -7.47 7.99
N VAL A 105 -0.60 -6.61 7.00
CA VAL A 105 0.66 -5.92 6.74
C VAL A 105 0.41 -4.51 6.21
N ILE A 106 1.23 -3.54 6.64
CA ILE A 106 1.29 -2.20 6.06
C ILE A 106 2.36 -2.21 4.97
N VAL A 107 1.98 -1.76 3.77
CA VAL A 107 2.86 -1.68 2.61
C VAL A 107 2.61 -0.32 1.94
N ASP A 108 3.36 0.72 2.36
CA ASP A 108 3.05 2.11 2.00
C ASP A 108 4.22 3.06 2.32
N ALA A 109 5.42 2.76 1.86
CA ALA A 109 6.65 3.51 2.11
C ALA A 109 6.85 3.89 3.59
N MET A 110 6.54 2.96 4.49
CA MET A 110 6.59 3.28 5.91
C MET A 110 8.03 3.31 6.42
N TYR A 111 8.49 4.50 6.79
CA TYR A 111 9.80 4.68 7.41
C TYR A 111 9.90 3.91 8.73
N ILE A 112 10.98 3.14 8.87
CA ILE A 112 11.31 2.41 10.08
C ILE A 112 11.85 3.40 11.11
N THR A 113 11.03 3.74 12.11
CA THR A 113 11.42 4.62 13.22
C THR A 113 11.28 3.91 14.55
N ASP A 114 12.00 4.38 15.57
CA ASP A 114 11.95 3.78 16.92
C ASP A 114 10.56 3.92 17.55
N ASP A 115 9.84 5.01 17.29
CA ASP A 115 8.49 5.20 17.82
C ASP A 115 7.48 4.25 17.14
N ARG A 116 7.60 4.00 15.85
CA ARG A 116 6.78 3.01 15.15
C ARG A 116 7.14 1.59 15.59
N LYS A 117 8.43 1.29 15.81
CA LYS A 117 8.89 -0.01 16.34
C LYS A 117 8.32 -0.32 17.72
N LYS A 118 7.96 0.66 18.54
CA LYS A 118 7.26 0.43 19.80
C LYS A 118 5.87 -0.15 19.60
N GLN A 119 5.21 0.16 18.48
CA GLN A 119 3.82 -0.18 18.18
C GLN A 119 3.66 -1.42 17.30
N ILE A 120 4.57 -1.61 16.35
CA ILE A 120 4.54 -2.69 15.36
C ILE A 120 5.94 -3.27 15.15
N ASN A 121 6.02 -4.44 14.51
CA ASN A 121 7.27 -4.96 13.97
C ASN A 121 7.43 -4.51 12.51
N PHE A 122 8.68 -4.43 12.06
CA PHE A 122 9.03 -4.17 10.68
C PHE A 122 9.77 -5.35 10.08
N THR A 123 9.59 -5.55 8.80
CA THR A 123 10.45 -6.42 8.00
C THR A 123 11.89 -5.87 7.97
N ASP A 124 12.78 -6.66 7.42
CA ASP A 124 14.06 -6.14 6.93
C ASP A 124 13.82 -4.99 5.95
N PRO A 125 14.81 -4.08 5.79
CA PRO A 125 14.68 -2.94 4.90
C PRO A 125 14.29 -3.33 3.47
N TRP A 126 13.28 -2.69 2.90
CA TRP A 126 12.86 -2.90 1.52
C TRP A 126 13.71 -2.10 0.55
N TYR A 127 13.87 -0.81 0.81
CA TYR A 127 14.72 0.13 0.07
C TYR A 127 14.98 1.37 0.93
N THR A 128 15.75 2.32 0.39
CA THR A 128 15.99 3.62 1.04
C THR A 128 15.41 4.74 0.18
N GLU A 129 14.91 5.76 0.84
CA GLU A 129 14.30 6.93 0.24
C GLU A 129 14.72 8.18 1.03
N GLY A 130 14.53 9.38 0.47
CA GLY A 130 14.75 10.65 1.16
C GLY A 130 13.66 11.65 0.82
N GLU A 131 13.52 12.67 1.66
CA GLU A 131 12.57 13.73 1.35
C GLU A 131 13.07 14.64 0.22
N ALA A 132 12.10 15.28 -0.43
CA ALA A 132 12.30 16.39 -1.34
C ALA A 132 11.56 17.64 -0.87
N MET A 133 12.02 18.80 -1.27
CA MET A 133 11.34 20.08 -1.04
C MET A 133 10.65 20.52 -2.32
N VAL A 134 9.33 20.76 -2.24
CA VAL A 134 8.51 21.22 -3.35
C VAL A 134 7.95 22.60 -3.05
N VAL A 135 8.03 23.49 -4.02
CA VAL A 135 7.62 24.88 -3.90
C VAL A 135 6.78 25.31 -5.10
N PRO A 136 6.03 26.40 -5.05
CA PRO A 136 5.43 27.01 -6.23
C PRO A 136 6.49 27.32 -7.29
N SER A 137 6.15 27.19 -8.58
CA SER A 137 7.09 27.33 -9.69
C SER A 137 7.79 28.71 -9.74
N ASP A 138 7.14 29.74 -9.25
CA ASP A 138 7.67 31.12 -9.16
C ASP A 138 8.37 31.43 -7.82
N SER A 139 8.50 30.44 -6.94
CA SER A 139 9.17 30.60 -5.66
C SER A 139 10.69 30.86 -5.83
N THR A 140 11.22 31.70 -4.97
CA THR A 140 12.66 31.98 -4.88
C THR A 140 13.40 31.09 -3.88
N LEU A 141 12.67 30.19 -3.17
CA LEU A 141 13.27 29.27 -2.23
C LEU A 141 14.12 28.20 -2.96
N THR A 142 15.34 28.02 -2.48
CA THR A 142 16.34 27.11 -3.10
C THR A 142 16.88 26.07 -2.15
N SER A 143 16.63 26.21 -0.85
CA SER A 143 17.13 25.32 0.19
C SER A 143 16.21 25.29 1.41
N ARG A 144 16.46 24.35 2.33
CA ARG A 144 15.79 24.32 3.64
C ARG A 144 16.05 25.53 4.50
N ASP A 145 17.20 26.18 4.32
CA ASP A 145 17.57 27.35 5.15
C ASP A 145 16.74 28.57 4.79
N ASP A 146 16.16 28.60 3.59
CA ASP A 146 15.32 29.71 3.10
C ASP A 146 13.90 29.70 3.67
N VAL A 147 13.48 28.63 4.34
CA VAL A 147 12.08 28.42 4.74
C VAL A 147 11.74 29.02 6.11
N LYS A 148 12.70 29.59 6.80
CA LYS A 148 12.45 30.25 8.08
C LYS A 148 11.38 31.34 7.94
N GLY A 149 10.37 31.30 8.79
CA GLY A 149 9.25 32.26 8.75
C GLY A 149 8.26 32.05 7.60
N LYS A 150 8.36 30.95 6.84
CA LYS A 150 7.43 30.58 5.76
C LYS A 150 6.32 29.66 6.26
N VAL A 151 5.25 29.55 5.49
CA VAL A 151 4.20 28.56 5.74
C VAL A 151 4.63 27.22 5.14
N LEU A 152 4.81 26.21 5.98
CA LEU A 152 5.31 24.90 5.57
C LEU A 152 4.21 23.85 5.62
N GLY A 153 4.33 22.82 4.80
CA GLY A 153 3.39 21.70 4.78
C GLY A 153 4.09 20.34 4.80
N ALA A 154 3.39 19.37 5.42
CA ALA A 154 3.75 17.94 5.37
C ALA A 154 2.48 17.09 5.44
N GLN A 155 2.60 15.80 5.08
CA GLN A 155 1.48 14.89 5.27
C GLN A 155 1.39 14.44 6.73
N THR A 156 0.15 14.35 7.23
CA THR A 156 -0.16 13.89 8.58
C THR A 156 0.37 12.47 8.82
N GLY A 157 1.06 12.26 9.95
CA GLY A 157 1.58 10.95 10.35
C GLY A 157 2.90 10.54 9.70
N THR A 158 3.45 11.37 8.78
CA THR A 158 4.79 11.15 8.21
C THR A 158 5.89 11.70 9.12
N VAL A 159 7.13 11.25 8.90
CA VAL A 159 8.33 11.80 9.58
C VAL A 159 8.62 13.27 9.18
N PHE A 160 8.03 13.72 8.08
CA PHE A 160 8.25 15.08 7.57
C PHE A 160 7.57 16.15 8.41
N LYS A 161 6.57 15.78 9.24
CA LYS A 161 6.00 16.69 10.24
C LYS A 161 7.09 17.18 11.20
N ASP A 162 7.87 16.26 11.75
CA ASP A 162 8.95 16.61 12.70
C ASP A 162 10.03 17.46 12.03
N LEU A 163 10.31 17.18 10.75
CA LEU A 163 11.21 18.02 9.95
C LEU A 163 10.69 19.45 9.84
N VAL A 164 9.46 19.65 9.35
CA VAL A 164 8.92 21.00 9.14
C VAL A 164 8.77 21.79 10.46
N ASP A 165 8.44 21.09 11.55
CA ASP A 165 8.39 21.72 12.89
C ASP A 165 9.77 22.24 13.31
N SER A 166 10.85 21.55 12.93
CA SER A 166 12.23 21.93 13.26
C SER A 166 12.77 23.09 12.44
N LEU A 167 12.19 23.38 11.28
CA LEU A 167 12.72 24.39 10.33
C LEU A 167 12.34 25.84 10.65
N GLY A 168 11.57 26.09 11.70
CA GLY A 168 11.21 27.45 12.15
C GLY A 168 10.29 28.19 11.18
N GLY A 169 9.36 27.48 10.55
CA GLY A 169 8.29 28.10 9.77
C GLY A 169 7.39 28.99 10.63
N SER A 170 6.71 29.96 10.02
CA SER A 170 5.73 30.78 10.70
C SER A 170 4.45 30.01 11.04
N GLN A 171 4.13 29.01 10.23
CA GLN A 171 3.01 28.11 10.39
C GLN A 171 3.32 26.77 9.74
N VAL A 172 2.90 25.68 10.37
CA VAL A 172 2.91 24.31 9.80
C VAL A 172 1.47 23.91 9.49
N LYS A 173 1.22 23.45 8.26
CA LYS A 173 -0.05 22.89 7.81
C LYS A 173 0.12 21.41 7.52
N LEU A 174 -0.78 20.59 8.02
CA LEU A 174 -0.80 19.15 7.80
C LEU A 174 -1.93 18.79 6.84
N PHE A 175 -1.67 17.81 5.98
CA PHE A 175 -2.60 17.33 4.95
C PHE A 175 -2.73 15.80 5.05
N ASP A 176 -3.93 15.28 4.79
CA ASP A 176 -4.22 13.85 4.99
C ASP A 176 -3.74 12.98 3.82
N SER A 177 -3.40 13.59 2.67
CA SER A 177 -2.88 12.85 1.50
C SER A 177 -1.82 13.65 0.75
N GLN A 178 -0.99 12.95 -0.03
CA GLN A 178 -0.02 13.57 -0.94
C GLN A 178 -0.68 14.48 -1.98
N ALA A 179 -1.83 14.06 -2.50
CA ALA A 179 -2.58 14.87 -3.47
C ALA A 179 -3.02 16.22 -2.87
N ALA A 180 -3.52 16.24 -1.64
CA ALA A 180 -3.90 17.46 -0.93
C ALA A 180 -2.69 18.35 -0.63
N LEU A 181 -1.57 17.73 -0.24
CA LEU A 181 -0.29 18.41 0.03
C LEU A 181 0.22 19.14 -1.22
N LEU A 182 0.29 18.46 -2.37
CA LEU A 182 0.76 19.07 -3.62
C LEU A 182 -0.22 20.12 -4.15
N ALA A 183 -1.53 19.91 -4.02
CA ALA A 183 -2.54 20.90 -4.37
C ALA A 183 -2.40 22.19 -3.52
N ALA A 184 -1.98 22.08 -2.26
CA ALA A 184 -1.74 23.23 -1.41
C ALA A 184 -0.55 24.07 -1.91
N VAL A 185 0.50 23.46 -2.44
CA VAL A 185 1.61 24.17 -3.11
C VAL A 185 1.12 24.88 -4.38
N GLU A 186 0.40 24.12 -5.23
CA GLU A 186 -0.15 24.65 -6.48
C GLU A 186 -1.02 25.88 -6.28
N ASN A 187 -1.82 25.87 -5.20
CA ASN A 187 -2.74 26.96 -4.83
C ASN A 187 -2.09 28.00 -3.91
N LYS A 188 -0.76 27.92 -3.70
CA LYS A 188 0.01 28.86 -2.85
C LYS A 188 -0.55 28.98 -1.43
N GLN A 189 -1.13 27.91 -0.90
CA GLN A 189 -1.60 27.84 0.49
C GLN A 189 -0.46 27.61 1.47
N VAL A 190 0.68 27.11 0.95
CA VAL A 190 1.95 26.93 1.64
C VAL A 190 3.07 27.44 0.75
N ASP A 191 4.18 27.87 1.35
CA ASP A 191 5.37 28.34 0.64
C ASP A 191 6.27 27.18 0.21
N ALA A 192 6.31 26.12 1.00
CA ALA A 192 7.06 24.89 0.71
C ALA A 192 6.41 23.69 1.39
N VAL A 193 6.58 22.52 0.79
CA VAL A 193 6.25 21.23 1.42
C VAL A 193 7.44 20.30 1.36
N PHE A 194 7.46 19.37 2.31
CA PHE A 194 8.42 18.28 2.37
C PHE A 194 7.67 16.95 2.24
N THR A 195 8.11 16.15 1.28
CA THR A 195 7.51 14.86 0.94
C THR A 195 8.57 13.94 0.37
N ASP A 196 8.26 12.68 0.18
CA ASP A 196 9.18 11.71 -0.42
C ASP A 196 9.60 12.12 -1.83
N SER A 197 10.88 11.92 -2.14
CA SER A 197 11.44 12.31 -3.44
C SER A 197 10.82 11.51 -4.59
N ALA A 198 10.48 10.23 -4.35
CA ALA A 198 9.81 9.39 -5.34
C ALA A 198 8.39 9.90 -5.69
N VAL A 199 7.65 10.45 -4.72
CA VAL A 199 6.30 11.00 -4.96
C VAL A 199 6.35 12.12 -5.97
N ILE A 200 7.21 13.10 -5.74
CA ILE A 200 7.28 14.26 -6.62
C ILE A 200 7.91 13.89 -7.97
N GLY A 201 8.95 13.05 -7.97
CA GLY A 201 9.58 12.56 -9.20
C GLY A 201 8.57 11.85 -10.09
N TYR A 202 7.81 10.92 -9.53
CA TYR A 202 6.77 10.19 -10.25
C TYR A 202 5.64 11.12 -10.74
N SER A 203 5.16 12.01 -9.87
CA SER A 203 4.06 12.94 -10.21
C SER A 203 4.44 13.88 -11.36
N LEU A 204 5.67 14.38 -11.38
CA LEU A 204 6.15 15.27 -12.46
C LEU A 204 6.31 14.54 -13.79
N VAL A 205 6.65 13.24 -13.79
CA VAL A 205 6.78 12.43 -15.02
C VAL A 205 5.42 12.02 -15.55
N GLN A 206 4.53 11.52 -14.68
CA GLN A 206 3.22 11.00 -15.08
C GLN A 206 2.21 12.11 -15.43
N LYS A 207 2.27 13.22 -14.71
CA LYS A 207 1.36 14.34 -14.89
C LYS A 207 2.10 15.65 -14.62
N PRO A 208 2.92 16.15 -15.58
CA PRO A 208 3.67 17.37 -15.39
C PRO A 208 2.79 18.53 -14.92
N ASN A 209 3.19 19.15 -13.82
CA ASN A 209 2.48 20.31 -13.28
C ASN A 209 3.40 21.55 -13.31
N PRO A 210 3.18 22.48 -14.26
CA PRO A 210 4.04 23.66 -14.41
C PRO A 210 3.95 24.66 -13.25
N LYS A 211 3.01 24.46 -12.33
CA LYS A 211 2.86 25.30 -11.12
C LYS A 211 3.75 24.83 -9.95
N LEU A 212 4.34 23.64 -10.08
CA LEU A 212 5.20 23.06 -9.05
C LEU A 212 6.67 23.08 -9.49
N LYS A 213 7.55 23.29 -8.54
CA LYS A 213 9.00 23.20 -8.73
C LYS A 213 9.60 22.32 -7.64
N LEU A 214 10.34 21.29 -8.06
CA LEU A 214 11.25 20.54 -7.20
C LEU A 214 12.51 21.38 -6.96
N VAL A 215 12.86 21.59 -5.71
CA VAL A 215 14.13 22.24 -5.35
C VAL A 215 15.27 21.28 -5.66
N SER A 216 16.23 21.73 -6.51
CA SER A 216 17.37 20.94 -6.92
C SER A 216 18.58 21.86 -7.12
N PRO A 217 19.81 21.48 -6.65
CA PRO A 217 20.09 20.26 -5.89
C PRO A 217 19.51 20.30 -4.48
N TYR A 218 19.08 19.13 -3.97
CA TYR A 218 18.56 18.97 -2.62
C TYR A 218 19.24 17.78 -1.92
N LYS A 219 19.70 17.97 -0.70
CA LYS A 219 20.25 16.90 0.13
C LYS A 219 19.23 16.51 1.20
N PRO A 220 18.68 15.28 1.18
CA PRO A 220 17.73 14.84 2.19
C PRO A 220 18.29 14.94 3.60
N PHE A 221 17.44 15.33 4.53
CA PHE A 221 17.73 15.34 5.96
C PHE A 221 17.45 13.97 6.61
N TYR A 222 16.38 13.34 6.15
CA TYR A 222 16.00 11.98 6.54
C TYR A 222 16.25 11.00 5.39
N PRO A 223 17.46 10.38 5.29
CA PRO A 223 17.58 9.18 4.48
C PRO A 223 16.76 8.10 5.16
N GLY A 224 15.55 7.87 4.68
CA GLY A 224 14.61 6.95 5.30
C GLY A 224 14.89 5.51 4.89
N ILE A 225 14.78 4.61 5.84
CA ILE A 225 14.78 3.17 5.59
C ILE A 225 13.31 2.74 5.56
N ILE A 226 12.87 2.19 4.45
CA ILE A 226 11.50 1.74 4.23
C ILE A 226 11.38 0.26 4.56
N GLY A 227 10.28 -0.13 5.20
CA GLY A 227 9.95 -1.52 5.46
C GLY A 227 8.45 -1.74 5.63
N ALA A 228 8.01 -2.98 5.42
CA ALA A 228 6.62 -3.35 5.67
C ALA A 228 6.39 -3.52 7.17
N GLY A 229 5.23 -3.06 7.66
CA GLY A 229 4.84 -3.15 9.06
C GLY A 229 3.92 -4.34 9.32
N VAL A 230 4.19 -5.13 10.35
CA VAL A 230 3.34 -6.23 10.81
C VAL A 230 3.04 -6.11 12.30
N ARG A 231 1.97 -6.76 12.77
CA ARG A 231 1.66 -6.78 14.21
C ARG A 231 2.79 -7.40 15.02
N LYS A 232 2.91 -6.98 16.27
CA LYS A 232 3.94 -7.49 17.21
C LYS A 232 3.87 -9.00 17.44
N ASP A 233 2.68 -9.55 17.43
CA ASP A 233 2.40 -10.97 17.66
C ASP A 233 2.49 -11.85 16.41
N ASP A 234 2.55 -11.25 15.21
CA ASP A 234 2.56 -12.01 13.95
C ASP A 234 3.99 -12.28 13.46
N THR A 235 4.74 -13.03 14.27
CA THR A 235 6.15 -13.35 13.99
C THR A 235 6.31 -14.30 12.79
N GLN A 236 5.30 -15.13 12.50
CA GLN A 236 5.34 -16.03 11.35
C GLN A 236 5.20 -15.25 10.04
N LEU A 237 4.26 -14.32 9.95
CA LEU A 237 4.12 -13.46 8.77
C LEU A 237 5.37 -12.62 8.55
N LEU A 238 5.97 -12.08 9.62
CA LEU A 238 7.23 -11.35 9.55
C LEU A 238 8.36 -12.20 8.93
N ALA A 239 8.52 -13.43 9.42
CA ALA A 239 9.53 -14.36 8.90
C ALA A 239 9.28 -14.72 7.43
N ASP A 240 8.03 -14.97 7.06
CA ASP A 240 7.63 -15.27 5.69
C ASP A 240 7.91 -14.11 4.74
N LEU A 241 7.60 -12.87 5.16
CA LEU A 241 7.86 -11.65 4.38
C LEU A 241 9.36 -11.42 4.21
N ASN A 242 10.16 -11.55 5.27
CA ASN A 242 11.62 -11.39 5.20
C ASN A 242 12.25 -12.45 4.29
N SER A 243 11.82 -13.69 4.37
CA SER A 243 12.27 -14.74 3.45
C SER A 243 11.94 -14.39 1.99
N GLY A 244 10.71 -13.98 1.70
CA GLY A 244 10.31 -13.57 0.34
C GLY A 244 11.06 -12.36 -0.18
N LEU A 245 11.30 -11.35 0.69
CA LEU A 245 12.09 -10.18 0.38
C LEU A 245 13.55 -10.53 0.06
N ALA A 246 14.16 -11.39 0.89
CA ALA A 246 15.54 -11.86 0.67
C ALA A 246 15.69 -12.59 -0.68
N ASP A 247 14.68 -13.37 -1.07
CA ASP A 247 14.67 -14.04 -2.37
C ASP A 247 14.45 -13.06 -3.52
N LEU A 248 13.52 -12.10 -3.38
CA LEU A 248 13.30 -11.03 -4.37
C LEU A 248 14.59 -10.21 -4.62
N LYS A 249 15.32 -9.84 -3.57
CA LYS A 249 16.57 -9.06 -3.65
C LYS A 249 17.69 -9.77 -4.43
N LYS A 250 17.67 -11.09 -4.53
CA LYS A 250 18.63 -11.87 -5.33
C LYS A 250 18.31 -11.86 -6.82
N THR A 251 17.15 -11.32 -7.22
CA THR A 251 16.69 -11.30 -8.61
C THR A 251 16.85 -9.91 -9.24
N PRO A 252 16.98 -9.82 -10.58
CA PRO A 252 16.94 -8.53 -11.28
C PRO A 252 15.64 -7.75 -11.05
N LYS A 253 14.53 -8.45 -10.78
CA LYS A 253 13.18 -7.87 -10.57
C LYS A 253 13.16 -6.82 -9.46
N TYR A 254 13.99 -6.99 -8.42
CA TYR A 254 14.06 -6.00 -7.33
C TYR A 254 14.50 -4.61 -7.85
N LEU A 255 15.61 -4.54 -8.58
CA LEU A 255 16.09 -3.27 -9.15
C LEU A 255 15.18 -2.76 -10.28
N GLU A 256 14.59 -3.67 -11.06
CA GLU A 256 13.62 -3.31 -12.10
C GLU A 256 12.39 -2.61 -11.51
N ILE A 257 11.87 -3.09 -10.36
CA ILE A 257 10.77 -2.43 -9.64
C ILE A 257 11.19 -1.02 -9.23
N LEU A 258 12.35 -0.83 -8.61
CA LEU A 258 12.84 0.48 -8.22
C LEU A 258 12.92 1.43 -9.42
N LYS A 259 13.56 1.00 -10.50
CA LYS A 259 13.76 1.81 -11.72
C LYS A 259 12.43 2.16 -12.41
N LYS A 260 11.44 1.28 -12.40
CA LYS A 260 10.12 1.52 -12.97
C LYS A 260 9.44 2.76 -12.38
N TYR A 261 9.75 3.09 -11.14
CA TYR A 261 9.16 4.22 -10.42
C TYR A 261 10.15 5.38 -10.15
N GLY A 262 11.29 5.39 -10.86
CA GLY A 262 12.22 6.52 -10.83
C GLY A 262 13.29 6.47 -9.74
N LEU A 263 13.38 5.37 -9.00
CA LEU A 263 14.49 5.08 -8.11
C LEU A 263 15.62 4.38 -8.87
N ASP A 264 16.76 4.17 -8.23
CA ASP A 264 17.93 3.53 -8.83
C ASP A 264 18.65 2.58 -7.85
N ASP A 265 19.86 2.16 -8.22
CA ASP A 265 20.67 1.26 -7.41
C ASP A 265 21.13 1.88 -6.08
N SER A 266 21.19 3.20 -5.97
CA SER A 266 21.51 3.88 -4.71
C SER A 266 20.39 3.74 -3.66
N ASN A 267 19.18 3.45 -4.10
CA ASN A 267 18.03 3.20 -3.24
C ASN A 267 17.94 1.75 -2.73
N MET A 268 18.77 0.84 -3.28
CA MET A 268 18.76 -0.56 -2.85
C MET A 268 19.20 -0.67 -1.39
N SER A 269 18.42 -1.39 -0.59
CA SER A 269 18.84 -1.79 0.76
C SER A 269 19.64 -3.08 0.69
N LYS A 270 20.69 -3.15 1.54
CA LYS A 270 21.53 -4.34 1.69
C LYS A 270 20.82 -5.45 2.44
#